data_b45c655b8806bc0ed1f3a628bff7fe90
#
_entry.id   b45c655b8806bc0ed1f3a628bff7fe90
#
_cell.length_a   1.000
_cell.length_b   1.000
_cell.length_c   1.000
_cell.angle_alpha   90.00
_cell.angle_beta   90.00
_cell.angle_gamma   90.00
#
_symmetry.space_group_name_H-M   'P 1'
#
loop_
_entity.id
_entity.type
_entity.pdbx_description
1 polymer ?
#
loop_
_entity_poly.entity_id
_entity_poly.type
_entity_poly.pdbx_seq_one_letter_code
_entity_poly.pdbx_strand_id
1 'polypeptide(L)'
;MLVDQYRRWLFEVWGKGDETLGRQLLHPELVDHNAVPGQPAGAEGDLWAARSVRTAFPDLEFALDVAFEHEDLVTGRWTMRGTHTGPLDLLGLPPTGRPVVMSGQEIFRARDGQFVEVWHVEDVGSLMRGLELEPPRAMLRMAARRSARRYRRGR
;
A
#
# COMPACT_ATOMS: atom_id res chain seq x y z
N MET A 1 -9.89 18.39 -10.92
CA MET A 1 -8.94 18.65 -9.82
C MET A 1 -8.16 17.37 -9.52
N LEU A 2 -6.94 17.47 -9.03
CA LEU A 2 -6.11 16.28 -8.72
C LEU A 2 -6.72 15.45 -7.59
N VAL A 3 -7.39 16.08 -6.62
CA VAL A 3 -8.13 15.35 -5.57
C VAL A 3 -9.22 14.46 -6.15
N ASP A 4 -9.92 14.87 -7.23
CA ASP A 4 -10.93 14.01 -7.86
C ASP A 4 -10.30 12.82 -8.60
N GLN A 5 -9.13 13.03 -9.24
CA GLN A 5 -8.35 11.91 -9.82
C GLN A 5 -7.88 10.94 -8.74
N TYR A 6 -7.38 11.45 -7.61
CA TYR A 6 -6.99 10.64 -6.45
C TYR A 6 -8.17 9.81 -5.91
N ARG A 7 -9.37 10.43 -5.76
CA ARG A 7 -10.59 9.72 -5.34
C ARG A 7 -10.94 8.59 -6.29
N ARG A 8 -10.89 8.85 -7.60
CA ARG A 8 -11.18 7.83 -8.62
C ARG A 8 -10.16 6.70 -8.58
N TRP A 9 -8.87 7.00 -8.43
CA TRP A 9 -7.82 6.00 -8.25
C TRP A 9 -8.09 5.14 -7.00
N LEU A 10 -8.37 5.74 -5.85
CA LEU A 10 -8.59 5.00 -4.61
C LEU A 10 -9.85 4.13 -4.67
N PHE A 11 -10.98 4.68 -5.07
CA PHE A 11 -12.27 3.99 -4.97
C PHE A 11 -12.59 3.12 -6.19
N GLU A 12 -12.25 3.55 -7.39
CA GLU A 12 -12.61 2.82 -8.61
C GLU A 12 -11.49 1.83 -8.99
N VAL A 13 -10.21 2.25 -8.97
CA VAL A 13 -9.11 1.38 -9.37
C VAL A 13 -8.75 0.40 -8.24
N TRP A 14 -8.39 0.90 -7.07
CA TRP A 14 -8.03 0.04 -5.94
C TRP A 14 -9.24 -0.66 -5.33
N GLY A 15 -10.33 0.07 -5.09
CA GLY A 15 -11.54 -0.48 -4.47
C GLY A 15 -12.29 -1.44 -5.37
N LYS A 16 -12.59 -1.05 -6.63
CA LYS A 16 -13.46 -1.83 -7.53
C LYS A 16 -12.72 -2.58 -8.62
N GLY A 17 -11.44 -2.28 -8.87
CA GLY A 17 -10.63 -2.98 -9.87
C GLY A 17 -10.79 -2.45 -11.31
N ASP A 18 -11.15 -1.20 -11.48
CA ASP A 18 -11.20 -0.59 -12.82
C ASP A 18 -9.78 -0.29 -13.33
N GLU A 19 -9.15 -1.33 -13.88
CA GLU A 19 -7.81 -1.21 -14.46
C GLU A 19 -7.77 -0.36 -15.73
N THR A 20 -8.89 -0.26 -16.46
CA THR A 20 -8.97 0.62 -17.63
C THR A 20 -8.83 2.07 -17.20
N LEU A 21 -9.55 2.46 -16.16
CA LEU A 21 -9.39 3.76 -15.53
C LEU A 21 -7.98 3.93 -14.94
N GLY A 22 -7.43 2.90 -14.32
CA GLY A 22 -6.07 2.93 -13.78
C GLY A 22 -5.04 3.32 -14.85
N ARG A 23 -5.09 2.69 -16.02
CA ARG A 23 -4.21 3.02 -17.16
C ARG A 23 -4.46 4.40 -17.77
N GLN A 24 -5.61 5.01 -17.51
CA GLN A 24 -5.87 6.40 -17.89
C GLN A 24 -5.30 7.40 -16.90
N LEU A 25 -5.36 7.09 -15.60
CA LEU A 25 -4.91 7.97 -14.53
C LEU A 25 -3.40 7.89 -14.27
N LEU A 26 -2.80 6.71 -14.47
CA LEU A 26 -1.39 6.44 -14.19
C LEU A 26 -0.58 6.47 -15.50
N HIS A 27 0.55 7.16 -15.47
CA HIS A 27 1.47 7.15 -16.61
C HIS A 27 2.10 5.75 -16.78
N PRO A 28 2.27 5.23 -18.01
CA PRO A 28 2.88 3.91 -18.23
C PRO A 28 4.22 3.72 -17.52
N GLU A 29 5.02 4.79 -17.42
CA GLU A 29 6.32 4.82 -16.75
C GLU A 29 6.25 5.45 -15.36
N LEU A 30 5.14 5.27 -14.63
CA LEU A 30 4.99 5.76 -13.24
C LEU A 30 6.19 5.34 -12.41
N VAL A 31 6.80 6.29 -11.70
CA VAL A 31 7.88 6.02 -10.75
C VAL A 31 7.28 5.80 -9.36
N ASP A 32 7.31 4.59 -8.88
CA ASP A 32 6.96 4.25 -7.51
C ASP A 32 8.22 4.21 -6.64
N HIS A 33 8.34 5.18 -5.73
CA HIS A 33 9.51 5.33 -4.86
C HIS A 33 9.52 4.35 -3.68
N ASN A 34 8.44 3.63 -3.44
CA ASN A 34 8.29 2.67 -2.33
C ASN A 34 7.89 1.27 -2.82
N ALA A 35 8.14 0.97 -4.10
CA ALA A 35 7.80 -0.31 -4.72
C ALA A 35 8.34 -1.50 -3.91
N VAL A 36 7.49 -2.52 -3.73
CA VAL A 36 7.89 -3.74 -3.02
C VAL A 36 8.72 -4.67 -3.91
N PRO A 37 9.57 -5.54 -3.34
CA PRO A 37 10.33 -6.50 -4.12
C PRO A 37 9.44 -7.36 -5.02
N GLY A 38 9.76 -7.41 -6.32
CA GLY A 38 9.02 -8.18 -7.32
C GLY A 38 7.84 -7.44 -7.97
N GLN A 39 7.53 -6.22 -7.53
CA GLN A 39 6.53 -5.38 -8.17
C GLN A 39 6.97 -5.00 -9.58
N PRO A 40 6.10 -5.13 -10.60
CA PRO A 40 6.37 -4.61 -11.94
C PRO A 40 6.63 -3.09 -11.94
N ALA A 41 7.38 -2.59 -12.90
CA ALA A 41 7.58 -1.16 -13.07
C ALA A 41 6.33 -0.48 -13.66
N GLY A 42 6.22 0.83 -13.43
CA GLY A 42 5.20 1.68 -14.04
C GLY A 42 3.78 1.46 -13.50
N ALA A 43 2.80 1.91 -14.26
CA ALA A 43 1.38 1.77 -13.91
C ALA A 43 0.97 0.31 -13.64
N GLU A 44 1.55 -0.66 -14.33
CA GLU A 44 1.24 -2.08 -14.11
C GLU A 44 1.66 -2.58 -12.72
N GLY A 45 2.65 -1.93 -12.09
CA GLY A 45 3.05 -2.22 -10.71
C GLY A 45 1.97 -1.82 -9.71
N ASP A 46 1.39 -0.64 -9.84
CA ASP A 46 0.28 -0.18 -9.01
C ASP A 46 -0.96 -1.08 -9.20
N LEU A 47 -1.30 -1.39 -10.45
CA LEU A 47 -2.42 -2.28 -10.76
C LEU A 47 -2.22 -3.71 -10.23
N TRP A 48 -0.99 -4.23 -10.30
CA TRP A 48 -0.64 -5.52 -9.71
C TRP A 48 -0.80 -5.52 -8.18
N ALA A 49 -0.33 -4.47 -7.51
CA ALA A 49 -0.50 -4.31 -6.07
C ALA A 49 -1.99 -4.23 -5.69
N ALA A 50 -2.76 -3.44 -6.42
CA ALA A 50 -4.21 -3.32 -6.22
C ALA A 50 -4.94 -4.66 -6.41
N ARG A 51 -4.57 -5.47 -7.43
CA ARG A 51 -5.13 -6.82 -7.61
C ARG A 51 -4.80 -7.75 -6.43
N SER A 52 -3.54 -7.72 -5.97
CA SER A 52 -3.09 -8.55 -4.84
C SER A 52 -3.90 -8.23 -3.58
N VAL A 53 -4.11 -6.95 -3.29
CA VAL A 53 -4.90 -6.52 -2.12
C VAL A 53 -6.37 -6.92 -2.26
N ARG A 54 -7.00 -6.74 -3.43
CA ARG A 54 -8.40 -7.17 -3.64
C ARG A 54 -8.57 -8.69 -3.57
N THR A 55 -7.59 -9.44 -4.04
CA THR A 55 -7.61 -10.91 -3.91
C THR A 55 -7.54 -11.34 -2.45
N ALA A 56 -6.69 -10.67 -1.66
CA ALA A 56 -6.53 -10.97 -0.25
C ALA A 56 -7.77 -10.57 0.59
N PHE A 57 -8.42 -9.45 0.22
CA PHE A 57 -9.56 -8.86 0.91
C PHE A 57 -10.74 -8.65 -0.05
N PRO A 58 -11.52 -9.70 -0.39
CA PRO A 58 -12.64 -9.57 -1.35
C PRO A 58 -13.75 -8.62 -0.91
N ASP A 59 -13.87 -8.37 0.40
CA ASP A 59 -14.80 -7.43 1.04
C ASP A 59 -14.15 -6.06 1.33
N LEU A 60 -13.08 -5.71 0.61
CA LEU A 60 -12.32 -4.47 0.79
C LEU A 60 -13.19 -3.23 0.66
N GLU A 61 -13.09 -2.37 1.66
CA GLU A 61 -13.69 -1.03 1.67
C GLU A 61 -12.64 0.02 2.03
N PHE A 62 -12.64 1.14 1.28
CA PHE A 62 -11.83 2.31 1.57
C PHE A 62 -12.68 3.47 2.10
N ALA A 63 -12.13 4.21 3.05
CA ALA A 63 -12.55 5.54 3.41
C ALA A 63 -11.41 6.52 3.13
N LEU A 64 -11.69 7.64 2.50
CA LEU A 64 -10.74 8.74 2.33
C LEU A 64 -10.91 9.70 3.51
N ASP A 65 -9.94 9.69 4.42
CA ASP A 65 -10.00 10.46 5.66
C ASP A 65 -9.75 11.96 5.40
N VAL A 66 -8.74 12.26 4.58
CA VAL A 66 -8.37 13.62 4.18
C VAL A 66 -7.64 13.57 2.84
N ALA A 67 -7.85 14.58 2.00
CA ALA A 67 -7.06 14.79 0.79
C ALA A 67 -6.97 16.27 0.48
N PHE A 68 -5.84 16.70 -0.07
CA PHE A 68 -5.64 18.06 -0.58
C PHE A 68 -4.63 18.03 -1.73
N GLU A 69 -4.63 19.10 -2.51
CA GLU A 69 -3.72 19.28 -3.64
C GLU A 69 -3.01 20.61 -3.55
N HIS A 70 -1.80 20.67 -4.08
CA HIS A 70 -1.04 21.90 -4.23
C HIS A 70 -0.16 21.80 -5.48
N GLU A 71 -0.32 22.73 -6.42
CA GLU A 71 0.37 22.72 -7.71
C GLU A 71 0.16 21.38 -8.47
N ASP A 72 1.24 20.65 -8.72
CA ASP A 72 1.24 19.36 -9.41
C ASP A 72 1.15 18.15 -8.47
N LEU A 73 0.99 18.39 -7.16
CA LEU A 73 0.94 17.36 -6.13
C LEU A 73 -0.46 17.18 -5.56
N VAL A 74 -0.82 15.94 -5.29
CA VAL A 74 -1.98 15.58 -4.48
C VAL A 74 -1.58 14.56 -3.44
N THR A 75 -2.14 14.70 -2.25
CA THR A 75 -1.97 13.73 -1.17
C THR A 75 -3.30 13.33 -0.59
N GLY A 76 -3.39 12.11 -0.09
CA GLY A 76 -4.54 11.62 0.62
C GLY A 76 -4.16 10.61 1.68
N ARG A 77 -4.89 10.65 2.80
CA ARG A 77 -4.83 9.62 3.83
C ARG A 77 -6.12 8.83 3.79
N TRP A 78 -5.98 7.52 3.79
CA TRP A 78 -7.11 6.60 3.73
C TRP A 78 -7.06 5.56 4.86
N THR A 79 -8.24 4.99 5.13
CA THR A 79 -8.40 3.81 5.96
C THR A 79 -9.06 2.72 5.13
N MET A 80 -8.47 1.52 5.10
CA MET A 80 -9.08 0.34 4.52
C MET A 80 -9.57 -0.61 5.61
N ARG A 81 -10.63 -1.36 5.29
CA ARG A 81 -11.18 -2.45 6.09
C ARG A 81 -11.42 -3.65 5.19
N GLY A 82 -11.25 -4.86 5.72
CA GLY A 82 -11.54 -6.08 4.98
C GLY A 82 -11.20 -7.32 5.79
N THR A 83 -11.62 -8.49 5.30
CA THR A 83 -11.32 -9.79 5.89
C THR A 83 -10.33 -10.54 5.02
N HIS A 84 -9.22 -10.98 5.60
CA HIS A 84 -8.12 -11.64 4.89
C HIS A 84 -8.49 -13.11 4.56
N THR A 85 -9.24 -13.30 3.48
CA THR A 85 -9.74 -14.61 3.05
C THR A 85 -9.07 -15.17 1.80
N GLY A 86 -8.27 -14.36 1.09
CA GLY A 86 -7.45 -14.78 -0.04
C GLY A 86 -5.94 -14.62 0.25
N PRO A 87 -5.07 -15.13 -0.63
CA PRO A 87 -3.62 -14.92 -0.50
C PRO A 87 -3.25 -13.45 -0.71
N LEU A 88 -2.35 -12.94 0.11
CA LEU A 88 -1.74 -11.62 -0.06
C LEU A 88 -0.35 -11.80 -0.68
N ASP A 89 -0.31 -12.00 -2.00
CA ASP A 89 0.92 -12.33 -2.74
C ASP A 89 1.99 -11.26 -2.62
N LEU A 90 1.58 -9.99 -2.53
CA LEU A 90 2.43 -8.84 -2.26
C LEU A 90 3.39 -9.04 -1.07
N LEU A 91 2.96 -9.78 -0.04
CA LEU A 91 3.73 -10.08 1.16
C LEU A 91 3.99 -11.59 1.33
N GLY A 92 3.55 -12.43 0.40
CA GLY A 92 3.68 -13.88 0.50
C GLY A 92 2.90 -14.49 1.67
N LEU A 93 1.77 -13.90 2.07
CA LEU A 93 0.98 -14.36 3.21
C LEU A 93 -0.21 -15.20 2.77
N PRO A 94 -0.40 -16.41 3.33
CA PRO A 94 -1.60 -17.20 3.14
C PRO A 94 -2.79 -16.55 3.88
N PRO A 95 -4.05 -16.85 3.47
CA PRO A 95 -5.23 -16.31 4.12
C PRO A 95 -5.31 -16.71 5.60
N THR A 96 -5.64 -15.73 6.46
CA THR A 96 -5.75 -15.91 7.92
C THR A 96 -7.20 -15.95 8.41
N GLY A 97 -8.15 -15.51 7.59
CA GLY A 97 -9.55 -15.34 7.98
C GLY A 97 -9.80 -14.17 8.95
N ARG A 98 -8.80 -13.32 9.20
CA ARG A 98 -8.88 -12.24 10.18
C ARG A 98 -9.39 -10.94 9.58
N PRO A 99 -10.23 -10.18 10.30
CA PRO A 99 -10.56 -8.81 9.93
C PRO A 99 -9.35 -7.89 10.16
N VAL A 100 -9.17 -6.94 9.25
CA VAL A 100 -8.08 -5.96 9.27
C VAL A 100 -8.63 -4.55 9.12
N VAL A 101 -8.03 -3.62 9.84
CA VAL A 101 -8.14 -2.18 9.62
C VAL A 101 -6.73 -1.66 9.46
N MET A 102 -6.45 -1.02 8.35
CA MET A 102 -5.14 -0.45 8.05
C MET A 102 -5.33 0.96 7.47
N SER A 103 -4.40 1.85 7.73
CA SER A 103 -4.35 3.15 7.08
C SER A 103 -3.07 3.29 6.25
N GLY A 104 -3.14 4.16 5.25
CA GLY A 104 -2.01 4.55 4.44
C GLY A 104 -2.16 5.97 3.95
N GLN A 105 -1.14 6.43 3.26
CA GLN A 105 -1.06 7.76 2.70
C GLN A 105 -0.17 7.73 1.46
N GLU A 106 -0.60 8.42 0.41
CA GLU A 106 0.21 8.65 -0.78
C GLU A 106 0.37 10.13 -1.05
N ILE A 107 1.46 10.44 -1.76
CA ILE A 107 1.66 11.69 -2.48
C ILE A 107 1.87 11.31 -3.94
N PHE A 108 1.04 11.81 -4.83
CA PHE A 108 1.24 11.70 -6.27
C PHE A 108 1.70 13.02 -6.86
N ARG A 109 2.60 12.93 -7.83
CA ARG A 109 2.89 14.03 -8.76
C ARG A 109 2.15 13.79 -10.07
N ALA A 110 1.48 14.82 -10.56
CA ALA A 110 0.77 14.79 -11.84
C ALA A 110 1.51 15.57 -12.92
N ARG A 111 1.44 15.09 -14.16
CA ARG A 111 1.89 15.79 -15.36
C ARG A 111 0.97 15.39 -16.53
N ASP A 112 0.56 16.37 -17.33
CA ASP A 112 -0.28 16.14 -18.50
C ASP A 112 -1.55 15.30 -18.21
N GLY A 113 -2.12 15.48 -17.02
CA GLY A 113 -3.35 14.79 -16.60
C GLY A 113 -3.16 13.38 -16.07
N GLN A 114 -1.94 12.89 -15.94
CA GLN A 114 -1.62 11.56 -15.37
C GLN A 114 -0.69 11.67 -14.18
N PHE A 115 -0.78 10.71 -13.26
CA PHE A 115 0.17 10.55 -12.16
C PHE A 115 1.46 9.92 -12.70
N VAL A 116 2.59 10.62 -12.48
CA VAL A 116 3.91 10.23 -13.00
C VAL A 116 4.87 9.74 -11.91
N GLU A 117 4.63 10.12 -10.66
CA GLU A 117 5.40 9.66 -9.52
C GLU A 117 4.48 9.43 -8.32
N VAL A 118 4.85 8.47 -7.48
CA VAL A 118 4.16 8.19 -6.21
C VAL A 118 5.16 7.90 -5.09
N TRP A 119 4.91 8.47 -3.93
CA TRP A 119 5.49 8.13 -2.63
C TRP A 119 4.36 7.68 -1.73
N HIS A 120 4.54 6.54 -1.05
CA HIS A 120 3.49 6.02 -0.18
C HIS A 120 4.04 5.38 1.08
N VAL A 121 3.20 5.30 2.09
CA VAL A 121 3.47 4.61 3.34
C VAL A 121 2.18 4.02 3.89
N GLU A 122 2.24 2.76 4.27
CA GLU A 122 1.14 2.03 4.90
C GLU A 122 1.50 1.67 6.35
N ASP A 123 0.50 1.65 7.23
CA ASP A 123 0.64 1.13 8.59
C ASP A 123 0.66 -0.40 8.58
N VAL A 124 1.79 -0.97 8.09
CA VAL A 124 2.02 -2.41 8.06
C VAL A 124 1.97 -3.01 9.48
N GLY A 125 2.33 -2.23 10.50
CA GLY A 125 2.22 -2.66 11.90
C GLY A 125 0.77 -2.97 12.29
N SER A 126 -0.19 -2.14 11.90
CA SER A 126 -1.62 -2.41 12.11
C SER A 126 -2.10 -3.62 11.32
N LEU A 127 -1.64 -3.79 10.08
CA LEU A 127 -1.91 -4.98 9.27
C LEU A 127 -1.45 -6.25 10.01
N MET A 128 -0.18 -6.30 10.42
CA MET A 128 0.38 -7.47 11.11
C MET A 128 -0.34 -7.77 12.44
N ARG A 129 -0.73 -6.76 13.22
CA ARG A 129 -1.54 -6.92 14.42
C ARG A 129 -2.91 -7.52 14.10
N GLY A 130 -3.61 -6.97 13.11
CA GLY A 130 -4.92 -7.48 12.67
C GLY A 130 -4.85 -8.93 12.22
N LEU A 131 -3.80 -9.32 11.51
CA LEU A 131 -3.56 -10.69 11.06
C LEU A 131 -3.03 -11.62 12.16
N GLU A 132 -2.75 -11.12 13.37
CA GLU A 132 -2.11 -11.85 14.47
C GLU A 132 -0.71 -12.43 14.11
N LEU A 133 0.01 -11.71 13.23
CA LEU A 133 1.34 -12.10 12.75
C LEU A 133 2.49 -11.30 13.40
N GLU A 134 2.22 -10.56 14.46
CA GLU A 134 3.29 -9.86 15.18
C GLU A 134 4.25 -10.85 15.88
N PRO A 135 5.56 -10.69 15.69
CA PRO A 135 6.51 -11.53 16.39
C PRO A 135 6.41 -11.28 17.90
N PRO A 136 6.46 -12.33 18.74
CA PRO A 136 6.45 -12.18 20.19
C PRO A 136 7.54 -11.20 20.67
N ARG A 137 7.22 -10.32 21.62
CA ARG A 137 8.18 -9.35 22.19
C ARG A 137 9.50 -9.99 22.65
N ALA A 138 9.45 -11.25 23.11
CA ALA A 138 10.62 -12.02 23.48
C ALA A 138 11.56 -12.24 22.28
N MET A 139 11.02 -12.58 21.09
CA MET A 139 11.81 -12.74 19.86
C MET A 139 12.46 -11.42 19.44
N LEU A 140 11.73 -10.32 19.47
CA LEU A 140 12.25 -8.98 19.16
C LEU A 140 13.40 -8.60 20.09
N ARG A 141 13.24 -8.85 21.40
CA ARG A 141 14.31 -8.62 22.39
C ARG A 141 15.55 -9.47 22.12
N MET A 142 15.38 -10.75 21.77
CA MET A 142 16.51 -11.62 21.41
C MET A 142 17.21 -11.15 20.15
N ALA A 143 16.47 -10.78 19.10
CA ALA A 143 17.02 -10.24 17.87
C ALA A 143 17.81 -8.95 18.12
N ALA A 144 17.24 -8.01 18.91
CA ALA A 144 17.91 -6.77 19.29
C ALA A 144 19.20 -7.02 20.07
N ARG A 145 19.22 -7.98 21.03
CA ARG A 145 20.44 -8.36 21.76
C ARG A 145 21.52 -8.94 20.85
N ARG A 146 21.14 -9.77 19.86
CA ARG A 146 22.07 -10.31 18.85
C ARG A 146 22.67 -9.19 18.00
N SER A 147 21.85 -8.26 17.53
CA SER A 147 22.29 -7.10 16.76
C SER A 147 23.25 -6.22 17.56
N ALA A 148 22.92 -5.91 18.81
CA ALA A 148 23.77 -5.12 19.70
C ALA A 148 25.14 -5.77 19.97
N ARG A 149 25.20 -7.12 20.07
CA ARG A 149 26.47 -7.84 20.22
C ARG A 149 27.35 -7.74 18.97
N ARG A 150 26.74 -7.83 17.77
CA ARG A 150 27.47 -7.65 16.49
C ARG A 150 28.05 -6.25 16.37
N TYR A 151 27.25 -5.23 16.70
CA TYR A 151 27.68 -3.83 16.70
C TYR A 151 28.89 -3.58 17.60
N ARG A 152 28.93 -4.18 18.82
CA ARG A 152 30.04 -4.05 19.77
C ARG A 152 31.32 -4.78 19.33
N ARG A 153 31.23 -5.85 18.51
CA ARG A 153 32.37 -6.62 18.02
C ARG A 153 32.99 -6.03 16.76
N GLY A 154 32.30 -5.12 16.07
CA GLY A 154 32.81 -4.44 14.88
C GLY A 154 33.44 -3.06 15.18
N ARG A 155 33.59 -2.70 16.47
CA ARG A 155 34.36 -1.55 16.94
C ARG A 155 35.65 -2.03 17.63
#